data_629756d66bada2520f044274b534475c
#
_entry.id   629756d66bada2520f044274b534475c
#
_cell.length_a   1.000
_cell.length_b   1.000
_cell.length_c   1.000
_cell.angle_alpha   90.00
_cell.angle_beta   90.00
_cell.angle_gamma   90.00
#
_symmetry.space_group_name_H-M   'P 1'
#
loop_
_entity.id
_entity.type
_entity.pdbx_description
1 polymer ?
#
loop_
_entity_poly.entity_id
_entity_poly.type
_entity_poly.pdbx_seq_one_letter_code
_entity_poly.pdbx_strand_id
1 'polypeptide(L)'
;MKIKADYILDLRGAIPPITLLKVSQVFREMKPKEVLEILCRDPDTRCDLFKVLPPLTYEVLDIEELEEEKASFRVQMVKRKNF
;
A
#
# COMPACT_ATOMS: atom_id res chain seq x y z
N MET A 1 7.33 15.41 -2.32
CA MET A 1 8.59 14.86 -1.77
C MET A 1 8.35 13.42 -1.30
N LYS A 2 9.23 12.52 -1.69
CA LYS A 2 9.09 11.12 -1.29
C LYS A 2 9.46 10.92 0.17
N ILE A 3 8.64 10.18 0.87
CA ILE A 3 8.93 9.76 2.23
C ILE A 3 9.63 8.41 2.13
N LYS A 4 10.68 8.21 2.91
CA LYS A 4 11.40 6.97 2.92
C LYS A 4 10.53 5.86 3.49
N ALA A 5 10.33 4.80 2.73
CA ALA A 5 9.50 3.67 3.16
C ALA A 5 10.33 2.66 3.96
N ASP A 6 9.72 2.12 5.00
CA ASP A 6 10.32 1.02 5.77
C ASP A 6 10.07 -0.32 5.08
N TYR A 7 8.96 -0.42 4.37
CA TYR A 7 8.59 -1.61 3.61
C TYR A 7 8.13 -1.20 2.22
N ILE A 8 8.52 -1.97 1.22
CA ILE A 8 8.10 -1.74 -0.17
C ILE A 8 7.52 -3.02 -0.72
N LEU A 9 6.28 -2.94 -1.22
CA LEU A 9 5.61 -4.05 -1.89
C LEU A 9 5.37 -3.68 -3.34
N ASP A 10 5.97 -4.43 -4.26
CA ASP A 10 5.72 -4.26 -5.69
C ASP A 10 4.70 -5.30 -6.12
N LEU A 11 3.46 -4.85 -6.30
CA LEU A 11 2.36 -5.73 -6.66
C LEU A 11 1.94 -5.61 -8.13
N ARG A 12 2.77 -4.95 -8.94
CA ARG A 12 2.41 -4.66 -10.33
C ARG A 12 2.23 -5.90 -11.20
N GLY A 13 2.89 -7.00 -10.86
CA GLY A 13 2.74 -8.25 -11.60
C GLY A 13 1.87 -9.28 -10.89
N ALA A 14 1.28 -8.93 -9.75
CA ALA A 14 0.51 -9.89 -8.97
C ALA A 14 -0.98 -9.81 -9.31
N ILE A 15 -1.69 -10.89 -9.05
CA ILE A 15 -3.11 -11.02 -9.37
C ILE A 15 -3.95 -10.95 -8.09
N PRO A 16 -5.05 -10.15 -8.07
CA PRO A 16 -5.98 -10.21 -6.95
C PRO A 16 -6.60 -11.61 -6.85
N PRO A 17 -6.89 -12.15 -5.65
CA PRO A 17 -6.80 -11.51 -4.33
C PRO A 17 -5.44 -11.66 -3.64
N ILE A 18 -4.44 -12.26 -4.27
CA ILE A 18 -3.12 -12.47 -3.66
C ILE A 18 -2.48 -11.15 -3.25
N THR A 19 -2.64 -10.11 -4.06
CA THR A 19 -2.13 -8.78 -3.75
C THR A 19 -2.65 -8.27 -2.41
N LEU A 20 -3.94 -8.44 -2.19
CA LEU A 20 -4.59 -7.94 -0.97
C LEU A 20 -4.13 -8.72 0.26
N LEU A 21 -3.92 -10.02 0.11
CA LEU A 21 -3.41 -10.84 1.21
C LEU A 21 -2.00 -10.42 1.61
N LYS A 22 -1.15 -10.13 0.63
CA LYS A 22 0.21 -9.69 0.91
C LYS A 22 0.24 -8.35 1.64
N VAL A 23 -0.59 -7.40 1.21
CA VAL A 23 -0.68 -6.11 1.87
C VAL A 23 -1.12 -6.28 3.31
N SER A 24 -2.16 -7.08 3.54
CA SER A 24 -2.68 -7.32 4.87
C SER A 24 -1.63 -7.96 5.79
N GLN A 25 -0.89 -8.93 5.27
CA GLN A 25 0.16 -9.61 6.04
C GLN A 25 1.27 -8.65 6.43
N VAL A 26 1.78 -7.87 5.49
CA VAL A 26 2.85 -6.92 5.77
C VAL A 26 2.38 -5.86 6.75
N PHE A 27 1.17 -5.34 6.53
CA PHE A 27 0.64 -4.30 7.40
C PHE A 27 0.48 -4.80 8.84
N ARG A 28 0.09 -6.05 9.01
CA ARG A 28 -0.06 -6.66 10.34
C ARG A 28 1.28 -6.77 11.06
N GLU A 29 2.36 -7.02 10.32
CA GLU A 29 3.70 -7.15 10.88
C GLU A 29 4.36 -5.81 11.17
N MET A 30 3.88 -4.74 10.57
CA MET A 30 4.45 -3.41 10.75
C MET A 30 4.20 -2.88 12.16
N LYS A 31 5.15 -2.09 12.63
CA LYS A 31 5.02 -1.37 13.89
C LYS A 31 4.41 0.00 13.63
N PRO A 32 3.77 0.60 14.65
CA PRO A 32 3.26 1.97 14.50
C PRO A 32 4.35 2.93 14.06
N LYS A 33 3.99 3.88 13.21
CA LYS A 33 4.86 4.90 12.62
C LYS A 33 5.73 4.40 11.47
N GLU A 34 5.72 3.10 11.17
CA GLU A 34 6.42 2.60 9.98
C GLU A 34 5.63 2.92 8.73
N VAL A 35 6.35 3.13 7.64
CA VAL A 35 5.77 3.54 6.35
C VAL A 35 5.83 2.36 5.37
N LEU A 36 4.70 2.10 4.73
CA LEU A 36 4.58 1.09 3.69
C LEU A 36 4.38 1.78 2.34
N GLU A 37 5.20 1.41 1.38
CA GLU A 37 5.03 1.85 0.00
C GLU A 37 4.54 0.67 -0.83
N ILE A 38 3.46 0.90 -1.57
CA ILE A 38 2.86 -0.13 -2.42
C ILE A 38 2.86 0.35 -3.85
N LEU A 39 3.42 -0.48 -4.73
CA LEU A 39 3.36 -0.24 -6.16
C LEU A 39 2.30 -1.16 -6.75
N CYS A 40 1.28 -0.60 -7.37
CA CYS A 40 0.20 -1.36 -7.97
C CYS A 40 -0.12 -0.80 -9.35
N ARG A 41 -0.73 -1.63 -10.19
CA ARG A 41 -1.02 -1.24 -11.58
C ARG A 41 -2.50 -0.98 -11.81
N ASP A 42 -3.35 -1.63 -11.06
CA ASP A 42 -4.79 -1.65 -11.29
C ASP A 42 -5.51 -0.66 -10.37
N PRO A 43 -6.30 0.29 -10.92
CA PRO A 43 -7.09 1.20 -10.09
C PRO A 43 -8.05 0.48 -9.14
N ASP A 44 -8.60 -0.66 -9.56
CA ASP A 44 -9.49 -1.44 -8.70
C ASP A 44 -8.74 -2.00 -7.50
N THR A 45 -7.50 -2.46 -7.71
CA THR A 45 -6.65 -2.92 -6.62
C THR A 45 -6.39 -1.79 -5.63
N ARG A 46 -6.14 -0.57 -6.13
CA ARG A 46 -5.92 0.58 -5.27
C ARG A 46 -7.12 0.84 -4.35
N CYS A 47 -8.33 0.77 -4.91
CA CYS A 47 -9.54 0.96 -4.11
C CYS A 47 -9.72 -0.15 -3.09
N ASP A 48 -9.45 -1.39 -3.48
CA ASP A 48 -9.62 -2.55 -2.61
C ASP A 48 -8.61 -2.58 -1.46
N LEU A 49 -7.43 -2.00 -1.64
CA LEU A 49 -6.44 -1.91 -0.57
C LEU A 49 -7.01 -1.28 0.70
N PHE A 50 -7.80 -0.23 0.52
CA PHE A 50 -8.36 0.50 1.66
C PHE A 50 -9.54 -0.22 2.30
N LYS A 51 -10.07 -1.24 1.64
CA LYS A 51 -11.16 -2.05 2.18
C LYS A 51 -10.67 -3.19 3.07
N VAL A 52 -9.46 -3.70 2.79
CA VAL A 52 -8.92 -4.82 3.57
C VAL A 52 -8.18 -4.37 4.82
N LEU A 53 -7.79 -3.10 4.90
CA LEU A 53 -7.09 -2.57 6.06
C LEU A 53 -8.11 -1.98 7.04
N PRO A 54 -7.98 -2.28 8.35
CA PRO A 54 -8.93 -1.73 9.32
C PRO A 54 -8.89 -0.20 9.32
N PRO A 55 -10.04 0.48 9.30
CA PRO A 55 -10.06 1.94 9.34
C PRO A 55 -9.43 2.45 10.63
N LEU A 56 -8.84 3.63 10.56
CA LEU A 56 -8.19 4.32 11.68
C LEU A 56 -6.87 3.68 12.13
N THR A 57 -6.42 2.61 11.46
CA THR A 57 -5.14 1.99 11.79
C THR A 57 -4.01 2.48 10.91
N TYR A 58 -4.34 3.26 9.89
CA TYR A 58 -3.35 3.78 8.95
C TYR A 58 -3.72 5.19 8.50
N GLU A 59 -2.74 5.87 7.93
CA GLU A 59 -2.95 7.18 7.30
C GLU A 59 -2.26 7.17 5.95
N VAL A 60 -2.96 7.58 4.91
CA VAL A 60 -2.38 7.68 3.57
C VAL A 60 -1.55 8.95 3.49
N LEU A 61 -0.29 8.80 3.17
CA LEU A 61 0.63 9.93 3.05
C LEU A 61 0.67 10.50 1.65
N ASP A 62 0.62 9.62 0.65
CA ASP A 62 0.73 10.04 -0.74
C ASP A 62 0.20 8.96 -1.67
N ILE A 63 -0.42 9.40 -2.77
CA ILE A 63 -0.81 8.52 -3.86
C ILE A 63 -0.33 9.20 -5.13
N GLU A 64 0.56 8.54 -5.86
CA GLU A 64 1.16 9.10 -7.04
C GLU A 64 0.99 8.18 -8.23
N GLU A 65 0.54 8.74 -9.36
CA GLU A 65 0.50 8.01 -10.62
C GLU A 65 1.89 7.98 -11.22
N LEU A 66 2.35 6.80 -11.62
CA LEU A 66 3.68 6.63 -12.17
C LEU A 66 3.66 6.86 -13.68
N GLU A 67 4.34 7.89 -14.14
CA GLU A 67 4.38 8.24 -15.56
C GLU A 67 5.15 7.21 -16.40
N GLU A 68 6.13 6.56 -15.80
CA GLU A 68 7.00 5.63 -16.48
C GLU A 68 6.29 4.34 -16.88
N GLU A 69 5.20 4.02 -16.21
CA GLU A 69 4.47 2.79 -16.47
C GLU A 69 2.97 3.09 -16.46
N LYS A 70 2.32 2.80 -17.58
CA LYS A 70 0.92 3.11 -17.77
C LYS A 70 0.04 2.43 -16.71
N ALA A 71 -0.89 3.22 -16.13
CA ALA A 71 -1.85 2.75 -15.12
C ALA A 71 -1.21 2.24 -13.83
N SER A 72 0.02 2.64 -13.54
CA SER A 72 0.70 2.26 -12.32
C SER A 72 0.62 3.37 -11.28
N PHE A 73 0.52 2.97 -10.01
CA PHE A 73 0.38 3.89 -8.89
C PHE A 73 1.36 3.53 -7.78
N ARG A 74 1.80 4.54 -7.06
CA ARG A 74 2.54 4.36 -5.82
C ARG A 74 1.70 4.91 -4.69
N VAL A 75 1.44 4.09 -3.69
CA VAL A 75 0.71 4.49 -2.49
C VAL A 75 1.66 4.40 -1.31
N GLN A 76 1.75 5.46 -0.54
CA GLN A 76 2.52 5.46 0.70
C GLN A 76 1.58 5.66 1.87
N MET A 77 1.69 4.82 2.88
CA MET A 77 0.87 4.92 4.07
C MET A 77 1.68 4.62 5.32
N VAL A 78 1.29 5.24 6.41
CA VAL A 78 1.91 5.02 7.71
C VAL A 78 0.94 4.28 8.61
N LYS A 79 1.48 3.33 9.37
CA LYS A 79 0.67 2.59 10.34
C LYS A 79 0.54 3.41 11.62
N ARG A 80 -0.69 3.56 12.09
CA ARG A 80 -0.98 4.38 13.28
C ARG A 80 -1.18 3.54 14.53
N LYS A 81 -1.74 2.33 14.39
CA LYS A 81 -2.05 1.46 15.52
C LYS A 81 -1.77 0.01 15.15
N ASN A 82 -1.49 -0.78 16.16
CA ASN A 82 -1.44 -2.24 16.00
C ASN A 82 -2.85 -2.82 15.95
N PHE A 83 -2.99 -3.93 15.26
CA PHE A 83 -4.23 -4.69 15.28
C PHE A 83 -3.94 -6.19 15.23
#